data_197e10b5b2e4489eb9250cf8508d629d
#
_entry.id   197e10b5b2e4489eb9250cf8508d629d
#
_cell.length_a   1.000
_cell.length_b   1.000
_cell.length_c   1.000
_cell.angle_alpha   90.00
_cell.angle_beta   90.00
_cell.angle_gamma   90.00
#
_symmetry.space_group_name_H-M   'P 1'
#
loop_
_entity.id
_entity.type
_entity.pdbx_description
1 polymer ?
#
loop_
_entity_poly.entity_id
_entity_poly.type
_entity_poly.pdbx_seq_one_letter_code
_entity_poly.pdbx_strand_id
1 'polypeptide(L)'
;PTRHSSDLKNLQEQEVVSGGESTRIRLAELFSEQGTLHLLDEPTSHLDSDGSEYFEQRLSLIESFILVCHDRELLDRQCNTIVEIESGEVRTYSGNYSSYCEQKKMMHERATREYEIYTDELKRLSMAYQKKKEQARKTAKRPSHLSASEAKAVEYSAPTRSPGSKAKSIERSAESIKKRIMHMEVKERPQEQPQIRPVFSLTDPPQNRVILEANHFSFSYPDGRVIFKDASFRLLRNSRTALLGENGSGKTTLIRLIVEGEQIRKVPKARIGYHQQDLSTLNMGKSVLENALETSIQSQTVVRTVLARLLFTAQDIQKPVSALSGGERIRLSFARIFVSSANVLILD
;
A
#
# COMPACT_ATOMS: atom_id res chain seq x y z
N PRO A 1 -17.24 16.14 -45.02
CA PRO A 1 -16.77 16.16 -43.69
C PRO A 1 -17.93 15.91 -42.72
N THR A 2 -18.74 14.87 -42.86
CA THR A 2 -19.89 14.59 -41.97
C THR A 2 -20.23 13.08 -41.94
N ARG A 3 -19.29 12.20 -42.28
CA ARG A 3 -19.50 10.75 -42.28
C ARG A 3 -19.06 10.04 -40.99
N HIS A 4 -18.28 10.69 -40.09
CA HIS A 4 -17.77 10.03 -38.89
C HIS A 4 -18.72 10.05 -37.69
N SER A 5 -19.62 11.02 -37.57
CA SER A 5 -20.53 11.11 -36.41
C SER A 5 -21.75 10.17 -36.50
N SER A 6 -22.14 9.75 -37.71
CA SER A 6 -23.24 8.78 -37.90
C SER A 6 -22.82 7.35 -37.63
N ASP A 7 -21.56 7.01 -37.92
CA ASP A 7 -21.03 5.65 -37.67
C ASP A 7 -20.80 5.38 -36.17
N LEU A 8 -20.44 6.42 -35.40
CA LEU A 8 -20.29 6.32 -33.94
C LEU A 8 -21.65 6.17 -33.21
N LYS A 9 -22.73 6.83 -33.71
CA LYS A 9 -24.07 6.67 -33.16
C LYS A 9 -24.66 5.26 -33.40
N ASN A 10 -24.36 4.66 -34.54
CA ASN A 10 -24.82 3.30 -34.85
C ASN A 10 -24.12 2.22 -34.00
N LEU A 11 -22.93 2.52 -33.42
CA LEU A 11 -22.23 1.62 -32.49
C LEU A 11 -22.81 1.67 -31.06
N GLN A 12 -23.46 2.78 -30.67
CA GLN A 12 -24.14 2.91 -29.37
C GLN A 12 -25.48 2.14 -29.28
N GLU A 13 -26.08 1.78 -30.41
CA GLU A 13 -27.34 1.02 -30.45
C GLU A 13 -27.16 -0.48 -30.48
N GLN A 14 -25.92 -1.02 -30.52
CA GLN A 14 -25.65 -2.44 -30.38
C GLN A 14 -25.46 -2.85 -28.92
N GLU A 15 -26.42 -3.58 -28.41
CA GLU A 15 -26.59 -4.01 -27.02
C GLU A 15 -25.51 -4.95 -26.48
N VAL A 16 -24.29 -4.80 -26.62
CA VAL A 16 -23.20 -5.38 -25.79
C VAL A 16 -21.83 -4.95 -26.36
N VAL A 17 -21.44 -3.73 -26.07
CA VAL A 17 -20.08 -3.29 -26.32
C VAL A 17 -19.18 -3.82 -25.20
N SER A 18 -18.09 -4.51 -25.52
CA SER A 18 -17.12 -4.94 -24.50
C SER A 18 -16.52 -3.75 -23.77
N GLY A 19 -16.08 -3.93 -22.50
CA GLY A 19 -15.51 -2.83 -21.70
C GLY A 19 -14.37 -2.11 -22.44
N GLY A 20 -13.53 -2.84 -23.18
CA GLY A 20 -12.44 -2.27 -23.98
C GLY A 20 -12.93 -1.45 -25.18
N GLU A 21 -13.96 -1.90 -25.89
CA GLU A 21 -14.57 -1.17 -27.00
C GLU A 21 -15.24 0.12 -26.52
N SER A 22 -15.96 0.07 -25.41
CA SER A 22 -16.56 1.25 -24.78
C SER A 22 -15.51 2.29 -24.41
N THR A 23 -14.37 1.86 -23.86
CA THR A 23 -13.26 2.75 -23.52
C THR A 23 -12.64 3.36 -24.77
N ARG A 24 -12.43 2.59 -25.84
CA ARG A 24 -11.91 3.08 -27.13
C ARG A 24 -12.83 4.14 -27.77
N ILE A 25 -14.15 3.94 -27.72
CA ILE A 25 -15.12 4.91 -28.25
C ILE A 25 -15.05 6.22 -27.45
N ARG A 26 -15.06 6.16 -26.13
CA ARG A 26 -14.95 7.35 -25.27
C ARG A 26 -13.64 8.11 -25.48
N LEU A 27 -12.52 7.40 -25.66
CA LEU A 27 -11.25 8.03 -25.97
C LEU A 27 -11.25 8.69 -27.35
N ALA A 28 -11.87 8.07 -28.36
CA ALA A 28 -11.99 8.66 -29.68
C ALA A 28 -12.84 9.94 -29.65
N GLU A 29 -13.93 9.97 -28.89
CA GLU A 29 -14.75 11.17 -28.65
C GLU A 29 -13.94 12.27 -27.98
N LEU A 30 -13.25 11.95 -26.88
CA LEU A 30 -12.42 12.89 -26.12
C LEU A 30 -11.30 13.50 -26.97
N PHE A 31 -10.62 12.71 -27.80
CA PHE A 31 -9.56 13.22 -28.69
C PHE A 31 -10.11 13.98 -29.92
N SER A 32 -11.41 13.89 -30.21
CA SER A 32 -12.06 14.66 -31.25
C SER A 32 -12.50 16.06 -30.79
N GLU A 33 -12.64 16.25 -29.48
CA GLU A 33 -13.02 17.54 -28.90
C GLU A 33 -11.81 18.47 -28.82
N GLN A 34 -11.94 19.67 -29.32
CA GLN A 34 -10.94 20.73 -29.18
C GLN A 34 -11.10 21.40 -27.81
N GLY A 35 -10.62 20.76 -26.79
CA GLY A 35 -10.59 21.25 -25.41
C GLY A 35 -9.24 21.84 -25.04
N THR A 36 -9.22 22.80 -24.12
CA THR A 36 -8.00 23.39 -23.59
C THR A 36 -7.41 22.55 -22.44
N LEU A 37 -8.22 21.70 -21.80
CA LEU A 37 -7.83 20.83 -20.69
C LEU A 37 -8.60 19.52 -20.73
N HIS A 38 -7.89 18.42 -20.77
CA HIS A 38 -8.46 17.06 -20.72
C HIS A 38 -8.34 16.45 -19.33
N LEU A 39 -9.43 15.87 -18.82
CA LEU A 39 -9.47 15.17 -17.54
C LEU A 39 -9.63 13.67 -17.80
N LEU A 40 -8.65 12.89 -17.39
CA LEU A 40 -8.52 11.46 -17.67
C LEU A 40 -8.43 10.68 -16.36
N ASP A 41 -9.43 9.85 -16.11
CA ASP A 41 -9.47 8.99 -14.93
C ASP A 41 -9.40 7.52 -15.35
N GLU A 42 -8.30 6.85 -15.00
CA GLU A 42 -7.96 5.46 -15.33
C GLU A 42 -8.21 5.10 -16.81
N PRO A 43 -7.75 5.90 -17.79
CA PRO A 43 -8.09 5.71 -19.20
C PRO A 43 -7.50 4.45 -19.83
N THR A 44 -6.46 3.87 -19.22
CA THR A 44 -5.80 2.64 -19.68
C THR A 44 -6.44 1.37 -19.12
N SER A 45 -7.35 1.50 -18.14
CA SER A 45 -8.11 0.37 -17.62
C SER A 45 -8.94 -0.25 -18.76
N HIS A 46 -8.83 -1.54 -18.96
CA HIS A 46 -9.49 -2.30 -20.05
C HIS A 46 -8.91 -2.13 -21.46
N LEU A 47 -7.82 -1.40 -21.66
CA LEU A 47 -7.08 -1.39 -22.92
C LEU A 47 -6.13 -2.60 -22.99
N ASP A 48 -5.96 -3.14 -24.19
CA ASP A 48 -4.89 -4.06 -24.51
C ASP A 48 -3.58 -3.29 -24.83
N SER A 49 -2.51 -3.99 -25.10
CA SER A 49 -1.21 -3.37 -25.41
C SER A 49 -1.30 -2.37 -26.56
N ASP A 50 -1.99 -2.75 -27.64
CA ASP A 50 -2.13 -1.91 -28.84
C ASP A 50 -2.98 -0.67 -28.56
N GLY A 51 -4.06 -0.84 -27.79
CA GLY A 51 -4.91 0.25 -27.34
C GLY A 51 -4.16 1.22 -26.40
N SER A 52 -3.31 0.71 -25.53
CA SER A 52 -2.48 1.53 -24.64
C SER A 52 -1.42 2.30 -25.41
N GLU A 53 -0.76 1.68 -26.38
CA GLU A 53 0.22 2.35 -27.23
C GLU A 53 -0.43 3.46 -28.07
N TYR A 54 -1.58 3.18 -28.68
CA TYR A 54 -2.36 4.18 -29.43
C TYR A 54 -2.78 5.36 -28.52
N PHE A 55 -3.25 5.07 -27.32
CA PHE A 55 -3.63 6.09 -26.33
C PHE A 55 -2.42 6.96 -25.98
N GLU A 56 -1.26 6.38 -25.71
CA GLU A 56 -0.04 7.10 -25.38
C GLU A 56 0.42 8.02 -26.52
N GLN A 57 0.37 7.52 -27.75
CA GLN A 57 0.69 8.34 -28.94
C GLN A 57 -0.27 9.53 -29.07
N ARG A 58 -1.55 9.35 -28.78
CA ARG A 58 -2.54 10.44 -28.83
C ARG A 58 -2.35 11.44 -27.70
N LEU A 59 -2.06 10.93 -26.49
CA LEU A 59 -1.84 11.77 -25.30
C LEU A 59 -0.64 12.71 -25.49
N SER A 60 0.42 12.26 -26.17
CA SER A 60 1.60 13.08 -26.45
C SER A 60 1.32 14.27 -27.38
N LEU A 61 0.18 14.31 -28.08
CA LEU A 61 -0.26 15.41 -28.94
C LEU A 61 -1.11 16.44 -28.19
N ILE A 62 -1.48 16.18 -26.95
CA ILE A 62 -2.31 17.08 -26.13
C ILE A 62 -1.42 18.02 -25.34
N GLU A 63 -1.71 19.32 -25.38
CA GLU A 63 -0.92 20.33 -24.68
C GLU A 63 -1.11 20.29 -23.15
N SER A 64 -2.34 20.03 -22.69
CA SER A 64 -2.67 20.09 -21.25
C SER A 64 -3.68 19.04 -20.86
N PHE A 65 -3.33 18.23 -19.84
CA PHE A 65 -4.22 17.22 -19.29
C PHE A 65 -3.97 17.01 -17.79
N ILE A 66 -4.97 16.47 -17.11
CA ILE A 66 -4.84 15.88 -15.78
C ILE A 66 -5.12 14.39 -15.92
N LEU A 67 -4.18 13.56 -15.52
CA LEU A 67 -4.24 12.11 -15.64
C LEU A 67 -4.22 11.48 -14.26
N VAL A 68 -5.25 10.72 -13.94
CA VAL A 68 -5.29 9.80 -12.78
C VAL A 68 -5.05 8.40 -13.34
N CYS A 69 -3.97 7.74 -12.93
CA CYS A 69 -3.58 6.45 -13.48
C CYS A 69 -2.67 5.66 -12.52
N HIS A 70 -2.77 4.35 -12.55
CA HIS A 70 -1.88 3.45 -11.81
C HIS A 70 -0.66 2.99 -12.62
N ASP A 71 -0.63 3.24 -13.92
CA ASP A 71 0.50 2.92 -14.80
C ASP A 71 1.65 3.91 -14.59
N ARG A 72 2.67 3.45 -13.86
CA ARG A 72 3.84 4.26 -13.50
C ARG A 72 4.71 4.60 -14.70
N GLU A 73 4.77 3.72 -15.70
CA GLU A 73 5.56 3.96 -16.91
C GLU A 73 4.90 5.04 -17.76
N LEU A 74 3.57 5.03 -17.88
CA LEU A 74 2.81 6.06 -18.55
C LEU A 74 2.99 7.42 -17.86
N LEU A 75 2.85 7.46 -16.52
CA LEU A 75 3.09 8.68 -15.75
C LEU A 75 4.52 9.21 -15.91
N ASP A 76 5.50 8.31 -15.98
CA ASP A 76 6.90 8.68 -16.13
C ASP A 76 7.22 9.27 -17.50
N ARG A 77 6.57 8.75 -18.54
CA ARG A 77 6.78 9.20 -19.93
C ARG A 77 5.99 10.47 -20.30
N GLN A 78 4.78 10.62 -19.78
CA GLN A 78 3.85 11.63 -20.25
C GLN A 78 3.67 12.83 -19.29
N CYS A 79 3.96 12.65 -17.99
CA CYS A 79 3.74 13.70 -17.00
C CYS A 79 5.04 14.45 -16.67
N ASN A 80 4.93 15.76 -16.55
CA ASN A 80 6.01 16.66 -16.09
C ASN A 80 5.74 17.28 -14.72
N THR A 81 4.61 16.98 -14.15
CA THR A 81 4.17 17.43 -12.82
C THR A 81 3.35 16.33 -12.17
N ILE A 82 3.66 16.00 -10.93
CA ILE A 82 2.90 15.02 -10.14
C ILE A 82 2.22 15.75 -8.98
N VAL A 83 0.91 15.52 -8.83
CA VAL A 83 0.11 16.02 -7.72
C VAL A 83 -0.24 14.83 -6.82
N GLU A 84 0.26 14.86 -5.59
CA GLU A 84 -0.03 13.86 -4.57
C GLU A 84 -1.12 14.35 -3.63
N ILE A 85 -2.11 13.51 -3.38
CA ILE A 85 -3.16 13.76 -2.38
C ILE A 85 -3.01 12.70 -1.29
N GLU A 86 -2.58 13.11 -0.10
CA GLU A 86 -2.37 12.22 1.03
C GLU A 86 -2.97 12.82 2.30
N SER A 87 -3.84 12.07 2.98
CA SER A 87 -4.49 12.49 4.26
C SER A 87 -5.19 13.86 4.19
N GLY A 88 -5.73 14.25 3.03
CA GLY A 88 -6.40 15.54 2.80
C GLY A 88 -5.44 16.70 2.47
N GLU A 89 -4.14 16.47 2.46
CA GLU A 89 -3.15 17.43 1.97
C GLU A 89 -2.87 17.21 0.49
N VAL A 90 -2.64 18.30 -0.24
CA VAL A 90 -2.27 18.29 -1.66
C VAL A 90 -0.85 18.82 -1.79
N ARG A 91 0.03 18.05 -2.41
CA ARG A 91 1.43 18.42 -2.66
C ARG A 91 1.76 18.28 -4.13
N THR A 92 2.47 19.24 -4.68
CA THR A 92 2.89 19.26 -6.09
C THR A 92 4.40 19.04 -6.18
N TYR A 93 4.79 18.15 -7.08
CA TYR A 93 6.18 17.81 -7.37
C TYR A 93 6.48 18.09 -8.85
N SER A 94 7.55 18.81 -9.12
CA SER A 94 8.02 19.04 -10.49
C SER A 94 8.81 17.83 -10.99
N GLY A 95 8.59 17.49 -12.24
CA GLY A 95 9.21 16.34 -12.90
C GLY A 95 8.23 15.18 -13.09
N ASN A 96 8.74 14.08 -13.65
CA ASN A 96 8.02 12.86 -13.92
C ASN A 96 7.85 11.98 -12.66
N TYR A 97 7.27 10.80 -12.81
CA TYR A 97 7.02 9.88 -11.69
C TYR A 97 8.31 9.42 -10.99
N SER A 98 9.39 9.16 -11.74
CA SER A 98 10.70 8.80 -11.18
C SER A 98 11.27 9.92 -10.31
N SER A 99 11.24 11.15 -10.81
CA SER A 99 11.67 12.36 -10.04
C SER A 99 10.84 12.55 -8.76
N TYR A 100 9.52 12.33 -8.83
CA TYR A 100 8.65 12.36 -7.66
C TYR A 100 9.08 11.33 -6.60
N CYS A 101 9.34 10.08 -7.02
CA CYS A 101 9.79 9.01 -6.12
C CYS A 101 11.11 9.37 -5.41
N GLU A 102 12.05 9.96 -6.14
CA GLU A 102 13.33 10.41 -5.56
C GLU A 102 13.14 11.56 -4.57
N GLN A 103 12.35 12.57 -4.92
CA GLN A 103 12.03 13.69 -4.04
C GLN A 103 11.34 13.20 -2.75
N LYS A 104 10.34 12.31 -2.86
CA LYS A 104 9.64 11.73 -1.71
C LYS A 104 10.59 10.94 -0.81
N LYS A 105 11.49 10.15 -1.41
CA LYS A 105 12.51 9.39 -0.66
C LYS A 105 13.46 10.33 0.11
N MET A 106 13.97 11.37 -0.54
CA MET A 106 14.84 12.35 0.10
C MET A 106 14.13 13.10 1.25
N MET A 107 12.87 13.48 1.06
CA MET A 107 12.07 14.11 2.11
C MET A 107 11.88 13.19 3.32
N HIS A 108 11.57 11.92 3.07
CA HIS A 108 11.41 10.91 4.13
C HIS A 108 12.72 10.66 4.90
N GLU A 109 13.84 10.51 4.19
CA GLU A 109 15.16 10.34 4.80
C GLU A 109 15.56 11.57 5.65
N ARG A 110 15.26 12.77 5.16
CA ARG A 110 15.51 14.01 5.90
C ARG A 110 14.65 14.06 7.17
N ALA A 111 13.36 13.81 7.07
CA ALA A 111 12.46 13.80 8.22
C ALA A 111 12.87 12.74 9.26
N THR A 112 13.32 11.57 8.82
CA THR A 112 13.84 10.50 9.69
C THR A 112 15.08 10.97 10.46
N ARG A 113 16.06 11.59 9.79
CA ARG A 113 17.27 12.13 10.44
C ARG A 113 16.93 13.24 11.43
N GLU A 114 16.02 14.15 11.06
CA GLU A 114 15.56 15.23 11.96
C GLU A 114 14.89 14.66 13.22
N TYR A 115 14.08 13.61 13.07
CA TYR A 115 13.44 12.92 14.19
C TYR A 115 14.47 12.19 15.08
N GLU A 116 15.47 11.53 14.51
CA GLU A 116 16.55 10.88 15.26
C GLU A 116 17.34 11.90 16.08
N ILE A 117 17.76 13.01 15.47
CA ILE A 117 18.46 14.10 16.16
C ILE A 117 17.59 14.66 17.31
N TYR A 118 16.31 14.89 17.06
CA TYR A 118 15.37 15.35 18.07
C TYR A 118 15.26 14.37 19.25
N THR A 119 15.08 13.09 18.98
CA THR A 119 14.94 12.06 20.03
C THR A 119 16.21 11.88 20.85
N ASP A 120 17.39 11.97 20.24
CA ASP A 120 18.67 11.85 20.92
C ASP A 120 18.94 13.08 21.81
N GLU A 121 18.68 14.30 21.31
CA GLU A 121 18.79 15.51 22.12
C GLU A 121 17.80 15.51 23.28
N LEU A 122 16.55 15.06 23.05
CA LEU A 122 15.55 14.92 24.11
C LEU A 122 15.99 13.93 25.20
N LYS A 123 16.55 12.79 24.81
CA LYS A 123 17.12 11.80 25.76
C LYS A 123 18.28 12.39 26.54
N ARG A 124 19.21 13.06 25.86
CA ARG A 124 20.36 13.71 26.46
C ARG A 124 19.97 14.75 27.51
N LEU A 125 19.04 15.65 27.14
CA LEU A 125 18.53 16.68 28.03
C LEU A 125 17.74 16.10 29.21
N SER A 126 16.92 15.08 28.95
CA SER A 126 16.15 14.40 30.01
C SER A 126 17.08 13.71 31.04
N MET A 127 18.13 13.04 30.58
CA MET A 127 19.14 12.45 31.47
C MET A 127 19.90 13.52 32.27
N ALA A 128 20.29 14.63 31.62
CA ALA A 128 20.92 15.75 32.27
C ALA A 128 20.03 16.40 33.33
N TYR A 129 18.75 16.58 33.03
CA TYR A 129 17.77 17.09 34.00
C TYR A 129 17.62 16.15 35.20
N GLN A 130 17.46 14.85 35.00
CA GLN A 130 17.35 13.88 36.08
C GLN A 130 18.63 13.88 36.96
N LYS A 131 19.80 13.87 36.33
CA LYS A 131 21.09 13.93 37.04
C LYS A 131 21.25 15.21 37.90
N LYS A 132 20.86 16.36 37.37
CA LYS A 132 20.87 17.63 38.10
C LYS A 132 19.89 17.66 39.25
N LYS A 133 18.68 17.15 39.04
CA LYS A 133 17.63 17.05 40.07
C LYS A 133 18.05 16.13 41.22
N GLU A 134 18.68 14.98 40.90
CA GLU A 134 19.20 14.07 41.92
C GLU A 134 20.38 14.68 42.69
N GLN A 135 21.28 15.36 41.97
CA GLN A 135 22.39 16.06 42.59
C GLN A 135 21.91 17.18 43.53
N ALA A 136 20.89 17.97 43.15
CA ALA A 136 20.30 18.98 43.99
C ALA A 136 19.71 18.35 45.28
N ARG A 137 19.00 17.23 45.14
CA ARG A 137 18.41 16.47 46.25
C ARG A 137 19.49 15.93 47.20
N LYS A 138 20.61 15.39 46.68
CA LYS A 138 21.73 14.92 47.52
C LYS A 138 22.41 16.06 48.23
N THR A 139 22.61 17.22 47.56
CA THR A 139 23.26 18.41 48.15
C THR A 139 22.38 19.11 49.19
N ALA A 140 21.02 19.02 49.04
CA ALA A 140 20.08 19.56 50.02
C ALA A 140 19.96 18.71 51.31
N LYS A 141 20.30 17.42 51.26
CA LYS A 141 20.30 16.57 52.45
C LYS A 141 21.51 16.89 53.32
N ARG A 142 21.27 17.29 54.59
CA ARG A 142 22.26 17.52 55.63
C ARG A 142 23.02 16.18 55.86
N PRO A 143 24.39 16.19 55.99
CA PRO A 143 25.12 14.99 56.38
C PRO A 143 24.59 14.45 57.72
N SER A 144 24.17 13.18 57.72
CA SER A 144 23.56 12.53 58.89
C SER A 144 24.54 12.23 60.04
N HIS A 145 25.83 12.53 59.85
CA HIS A 145 26.91 12.18 60.79
C HIS A 145 27.51 13.34 61.52
N LEU A 146 27.00 14.58 61.39
CA LEU A 146 27.50 15.73 62.13
C LEU A 146 26.71 15.90 63.42
N SER A 147 27.40 15.91 64.58
CA SER A 147 26.80 16.28 65.87
C SER A 147 26.33 17.76 65.83
N ALA A 148 25.40 18.11 66.73
CA ALA A 148 24.84 19.48 66.75
C ALA A 148 25.92 20.58 67.00
N SER A 149 27.05 20.23 67.64
CA SER A 149 28.19 21.11 67.91
C SER A 149 29.10 21.28 66.68
N GLU A 150 29.34 20.21 65.93
CA GLU A 150 30.12 20.25 64.68
C GLU A 150 29.35 20.98 63.57
N ALA A 151 28.06 20.87 63.55
CA ALA A 151 27.21 21.61 62.60
C ALA A 151 27.29 23.14 62.80
N LYS A 152 27.38 23.61 64.03
CA LYS A 152 27.59 25.05 64.33
C LYS A 152 29.00 25.53 63.97
N ALA A 153 30.04 24.70 64.19
CA ALA A 153 31.41 25.04 63.84
C ALA A 153 31.63 25.15 62.31
N VAL A 154 30.98 24.32 61.52
CA VAL A 154 31.01 24.37 60.04
C VAL A 154 30.29 25.61 59.51
N GLU A 155 29.22 26.06 60.20
CA GLU A 155 28.45 27.24 59.82
C GLU A 155 29.23 28.55 60.06
N TYR A 156 30.14 28.56 61.05
CA TYR A 156 30.95 29.73 61.43
C TYR A 156 32.27 29.86 60.67
N SER A 157 32.78 28.77 60.10
CA SER A 157 34.13 28.75 59.47
C SER A 157 34.14 28.80 57.94
N ALA A 158 33.01 28.88 57.28
CA ALA A 158 32.93 28.87 55.80
C ALA A 158 32.36 30.17 55.24
N PRO A 159 33.18 31.07 54.69
CA PRO A 159 32.69 32.33 54.10
C PRO A 159 32.06 32.17 52.72
N THR A 160 31.75 30.98 52.25
CA THR A 160 31.19 30.83 50.87
C THR A 160 30.15 29.72 50.74
N ARG A 161 28.91 30.16 50.57
CA ARG A 161 27.75 29.41 50.08
C ARG A 161 27.28 28.22 50.94
N SER A 162 26.27 28.45 51.76
CA SER A 162 25.54 27.43 52.49
C SER A 162 25.08 26.28 51.57
N PRO A 163 25.00 25.02 52.07
CA PRO A 163 24.55 23.89 51.28
C PRO A 163 23.22 24.13 50.54
N GLY A 164 22.33 24.92 51.13
CA GLY A 164 21.07 25.34 50.50
C GLY A 164 21.25 26.29 49.31
N SER A 165 22.33 27.14 49.29
CA SER A 165 22.57 28.02 48.14
C SER A 165 23.16 27.26 46.93
N LYS A 166 24.02 26.25 47.21
CA LYS A 166 24.52 25.33 46.15
C LYS A 166 23.39 24.46 45.58
N ALA A 167 22.53 23.91 46.43
CA ALA A 167 21.36 23.13 45.98
C ALA A 167 20.42 23.98 45.10
N LYS A 168 20.09 25.23 45.53
CA LYS A 168 19.29 26.15 44.71
C LYS A 168 19.92 26.49 43.36
N SER A 169 21.28 26.64 43.29
CA SER A 169 21.96 26.88 42.02
C SER A 169 21.85 25.68 41.06
N ILE A 170 21.97 24.45 41.59
CA ILE A 170 21.81 23.20 40.78
C ILE A 170 20.36 23.08 40.33
N GLU A 171 19.39 23.40 41.18
CA GLU A 171 17.98 23.37 40.86
C GLU A 171 17.60 24.35 39.76
N ARG A 172 18.17 25.61 39.83
CA ARG A 172 18.03 26.59 38.73
C ARG A 172 18.60 26.05 37.41
N SER A 173 19.74 25.36 37.45
CA SER A 173 20.31 24.72 36.28
C SER A 173 19.43 23.59 35.74
N ALA A 174 18.79 22.81 36.61
CA ALA A 174 17.83 21.79 36.20
C ALA A 174 16.58 22.43 35.56
N GLU A 175 16.07 23.51 36.14
CA GLU A 175 14.90 24.21 35.59
C GLU A 175 15.19 24.85 34.23
N SER A 176 16.41 25.35 34.01
CA SER A 176 16.84 25.83 32.70
C SER A 176 16.85 24.70 31.64
N ILE A 177 17.30 23.50 32.00
CA ILE A 177 17.25 22.34 31.11
C ILE A 177 15.79 21.96 30.80
N LYS A 178 14.94 21.95 31.79
CA LYS A 178 13.51 21.67 31.62
C LYS A 178 12.85 22.67 30.69
N LYS A 179 13.13 23.97 30.84
CA LYS A 179 12.63 24.99 29.89
C LYS A 179 13.12 24.74 28.47
N ARG A 180 14.39 24.34 28.29
CA ARG A 180 14.91 24.00 26.98
C ARG A 180 14.17 22.83 26.35
N ILE A 181 13.85 21.77 27.11
CA ILE A 181 13.03 20.64 26.64
C ILE A 181 11.63 21.12 26.23
N MET A 182 11.00 22.00 27.01
CA MET A 182 9.66 22.52 26.72
C MET A 182 9.62 23.43 25.48
N HIS A 183 10.73 24.08 25.14
CA HIS A 183 10.85 24.92 23.94
C HIS A 183 11.40 24.17 22.73
N MET A 184 11.69 22.86 22.85
CA MET A 184 12.06 22.08 21.66
C MET A 184 10.83 21.90 20.76
N GLU A 185 11.02 22.16 19.48
CA GLU A 185 10.00 21.86 18.47
C GLU A 185 9.78 20.35 18.42
N VAL A 186 8.55 19.95 18.67
CA VAL A 186 8.17 18.51 18.62
C VAL A 186 8.21 18.06 17.17
N LYS A 187 9.08 17.09 16.87
CA LYS A 187 9.12 16.42 15.57
C LYS A 187 8.30 15.16 15.64
N GLU A 188 7.37 15.01 14.69
CA GLU A 188 6.60 13.78 14.56
C GLU A 188 7.44 12.67 13.93
N ARG A 189 7.18 11.45 14.37
CA ARG A 189 7.84 10.29 13.76
C ARG A 189 7.36 10.15 12.31
N PRO A 190 8.27 10.13 11.31
CA PRO A 190 7.89 9.88 9.94
C PRO A 190 7.17 8.55 9.83
N GLN A 191 6.01 8.57 9.15
CA GLN A 191 5.28 7.33 8.91
C GLN A 191 6.05 6.50 7.90
N GLU A 192 6.50 5.33 8.32
CA GLU A 192 7.01 4.33 7.38
C GLU A 192 5.83 3.86 6.52
N GLN A 193 6.01 3.88 5.20
CA GLN A 193 5.02 3.27 4.31
C GLN A 193 4.92 1.78 4.69
N PRO A 194 3.74 1.32 5.11
CA PRO A 194 3.59 -0.03 5.57
C PRO A 194 3.87 -0.99 4.41
N GLN A 195 4.91 -1.80 4.55
CA GLN A 195 5.23 -2.83 3.58
C GLN A 195 4.34 -4.05 3.82
N ILE A 196 3.50 -4.35 2.85
CA ILE A 196 2.74 -5.59 2.83
C ILE A 196 3.74 -6.73 2.56
N ARG A 197 4.00 -7.56 3.58
CA ARG A 197 4.83 -8.77 3.44
C ARG A 197 3.90 -9.99 3.51
N PRO A 198 3.51 -10.57 2.36
CA PRO A 198 2.71 -11.78 2.35
C PRO A 198 3.49 -12.94 2.96
N VAL A 199 2.86 -13.67 3.86
CA VAL A 199 3.45 -14.88 4.46
C VAL A 199 2.52 -16.06 4.15
N PHE A 200 3.00 -16.96 3.31
CA PHE A 200 2.35 -18.23 2.98
C PHE A 200 2.86 -19.31 3.93
N SER A 201 2.36 -19.33 5.16
CA SER A 201 2.99 -20.12 6.23
C SER A 201 2.56 -21.60 6.32
N LEU A 202 1.51 -22.00 5.64
CA LEU A 202 0.97 -23.38 5.73
C LEU A 202 0.63 -23.98 4.35
N THR A 203 1.36 -23.61 3.32
CA THR A 203 1.18 -24.23 2.02
C THR A 203 2.02 -25.51 1.95
N ASP A 204 1.38 -26.63 1.59
CA ASP A 204 2.06 -27.87 1.22
C ASP A 204 2.20 -27.92 -0.31
N PRO A 205 3.26 -27.31 -0.87
CA PRO A 205 3.39 -27.20 -2.32
C PRO A 205 3.61 -28.57 -2.95
N PRO A 206 2.99 -28.85 -4.10
CA PRO A 206 3.18 -30.09 -4.81
C PRO A 206 4.66 -30.28 -5.19
N GLN A 207 5.15 -31.49 -5.06
CA GLN A 207 6.54 -31.85 -5.41
C GLN A 207 6.71 -32.12 -6.93
N ASN A 208 5.63 -32.24 -7.64
CA ASN A 208 5.63 -32.51 -9.08
C ASN A 208 6.27 -31.35 -9.85
N ARG A 209 7.06 -31.67 -10.88
CA ARG A 209 7.66 -30.66 -11.77
C ARG A 209 6.62 -29.88 -12.56
N VAL A 210 5.58 -30.56 -13.04
CA VAL A 210 4.42 -29.98 -13.73
C VAL A 210 3.26 -29.91 -12.73
N ILE A 211 2.67 -28.74 -12.55
CA ILE A 211 1.57 -28.50 -11.61
C ILE A 211 0.22 -28.53 -12.31
N LEU A 212 0.16 -27.89 -13.47
CA LEU A 212 -1.01 -27.86 -14.35
C LEU A 212 -0.57 -28.24 -15.76
N GLU A 213 -1.39 -29.01 -16.45
CA GLU A 213 -1.15 -29.43 -17.83
C GLU A 213 -2.44 -29.50 -18.60
N ALA A 214 -2.46 -28.92 -19.76
CA ALA A 214 -3.49 -29.11 -20.76
C ALA A 214 -2.81 -29.61 -22.05
N ASN A 215 -3.32 -30.69 -22.62
CA ASN A 215 -2.81 -31.27 -23.84
C ASN A 215 -3.95 -31.36 -24.85
N HIS A 216 -3.74 -30.74 -26.02
CA HIS A 216 -4.68 -30.81 -27.16
C HIS A 216 -6.13 -30.49 -26.76
N PHE A 217 -6.35 -29.47 -25.87
CA PHE A 217 -7.68 -29.12 -25.47
C PHE A 217 -8.32 -28.10 -26.41
N SER A 218 -9.62 -28.20 -26.57
CA SER A 218 -10.44 -27.26 -27.35
C SER A 218 -11.61 -26.80 -26.52
N PHE A 219 -11.93 -25.53 -26.60
CA PHE A 219 -13.08 -24.98 -25.87
C PHE A 219 -13.89 -24.04 -26.75
N SER A 220 -15.20 -24.22 -26.71
CA SER A 220 -16.18 -23.35 -27.38
C SER A 220 -17.30 -23.00 -26.42
N TYR A 221 -17.78 -21.79 -26.50
CA TYR A 221 -18.99 -21.39 -25.76
C TYR A 221 -20.26 -22.03 -26.38
N PRO A 222 -21.36 -22.09 -25.63
CA PRO A 222 -22.63 -22.63 -26.13
C PRO A 222 -23.18 -21.90 -27.35
N ASP A 223 -22.81 -20.65 -27.55
CA ASP A 223 -23.13 -19.83 -28.73
C ASP A 223 -22.36 -20.22 -30.00
N GLY A 224 -21.50 -21.24 -29.92
CA GLY A 224 -20.69 -21.75 -31.04
C GLY A 224 -19.36 -21.03 -31.21
N ARG A 225 -19.04 -20.01 -30.42
CA ARG A 225 -17.77 -19.27 -30.50
C ARG A 225 -16.61 -20.12 -29.98
N VAL A 226 -15.68 -20.47 -30.88
CA VAL A 226 -14.49 -21.24 -30.57
C VAL A 226 -13.46 -20.29 -29.94
N ILE A 227 -12.98 -20.59 -28.72
CA ILE A 227 -11.94 -19.81 -28.03
C ILE A 227 -10.59 -20.51 -28.14
N PHE A 228 -10.54 -21.81 -27.87
CA PHE A 228 -9.32 -22.60 -27.99
C PHE A 228 -9.53 -23.74 -28.97
N LYS A 229 -8.53 -23.95 -29.83
CA LYS A 229 -8.49 -25.05 -30.79
C LYS A 229 -7.14 -25.73 -30.69
N ASP A 230 -7.13 -26.97 -30.19
CA ASP A 230 -5.92 -27.81 -30.07
C ASP A 230 -4.80 -27.14 -29.26
N ALA A 231 -5.17 -26.45 -28.17
CA ALA A 231 -4.23 -25.73 -27.33
C ALA A 231 -3.54 -26.66 -26.34
N SER A 232 -2.25 -26.40 -26.09
CA SER A 232 -1.47 -27.14 -25.11
C SER A 232 -0.59 -26.19 -24.31
N PHE A 233 -0.56 -26.37 -22.98
CA PHE A 233 0.34 -25.62 -22.11
C PHE A 233 0.68 -26.39 -20.85
N ARG A 234 1.75 -25.98 -20.17
CA ARG A 234 2.16 -26.54 -18.88
C ARG A 234 2.57 -25.43 -17.92
N LEU A 235 2.12 -25.51 -16.68
CA LEU A 235 2.61 -24.67 -15.59
C LEU A 235 3.57 -25.48 -14.74
N LEU A 236 4.80 -24.99 -14.62
CA LEU A 236 5.83 -25.67 -13.85
C LEU A 236 5.83 -25.18 -12.39
N ARG A 237 6.30 -26.03 -11.50
CA ARG A 237 6.52 -25.67 -10.11
C ARG A 237 7.50 -24.50 -10.01
N ASN A 238 7.21 -23.56 -9.11
CA ASN A 238 8.00 -22.35 -8.86
C ASN A 238 8.14 -21.42 -10.08
N SER A 239 7.35 -21.62 -11.15
CA SER A 239 7.33 -20.68 -12.27
C SER A 239 6.51 -19.44 -11.94
N ARG A 240 6.87 -18.32 -12.55
CA ARG A 240 6.07 -17.10 -12.64
C ARG A 240 5.73 -16.94 -14.12
N THR A 241 4.44 -17.06 -14.42
CA THR A 241 3.97 -17.10 -15.81
C THR A 241 3.05 -15.91 -16.05
N ALA A 242 3.32 -15.11 -17.08
CA ALA A 242 2.43 -14.08 -17.56
C ALA A 242 1.56 -14.62 -18.69
N LEU A 243 0.24 -14.34 -18.64
CA LEU A 243 -0.70 -14.64 -19.69
C LEU A 243 -0.98 -13.37 -20.49
N LEU A 244 -0.49 -13.33 -21.73
CA LEU A 244 -0.58 -12.17 -22.61
C LEU A 244 -1.53 -12.46 -23.80
N GLY A 245 -2.14 -11.43 -24.33
CA GLY A 245 -3.00 -11.49 -25.50
C GLY A 245 -3.98 -10.32 -25.55
N GLU A 246 -4.55 -10.08 -26.70
CA GLU A 246 -5.55 -9.03 -26.95
C GLU A 246 -6.83 -9.20 -26.11
N ASN A 247 -7.61 -8.17 -26.02
CA ASN A 247 -8.93 -8.25 -25.40
C ASN A 247 -9.82 -9.22 -26.17
N GLY A 248 -10.53 -10.10 -25.46
CA GLY A 248 -11.34 -11.14 -26.08
C GLY A 248 -10.57 -12.40 -26.53
N SER A 249 -9.25 -12.46 -26.40
CA SER A 249 -8.43 -13.64 -26.78
C SER A 249 -8.67 -14.88 -25.91
N GLY A 250 -9.46 -14.78 -24.85
CA GLY A 250 -9.81 -15.90 -23.97
C GLY A 250 -8.98 -16.02 -22.68
N LYS A 251 -8.23 -14.98 -22.27
CA LYS A 251 -7.43 -15.01 -21.04
C LYS A 251 -8.26 -15.38 -19.80
N THR A 252 -9.32 -14.65 -19.54
CA THR A 252 -10.22 -14.92 -18.39
C THR A 252 -10.95 -16.26 -18.56
N THR A 253 -11.25 -16.68 -19.79
CA THR A 253 -11.81 -18.01 -20.07
C THR A 253 -10.84 -19.12 -19.69
N LEU A 254 -9.56 -18.98 -20.04
CA LEU A 254 -8.52 -19.96 -19.65
C LEU A 254 -8.38 -20.05 -18.14
N ILE A 255 -8.34 -18.89 -17.46
CA ILE A 255 -8.26 -18.83 -15.99
C ILE A 255 -9.47 -19.56 -15.37
N ARG A 256 -10.66 -19.31 -15.86
CA ARG A 256 -11.87 -19.99 -15.39
C ARG A 256 -11.80 -21.50 -15.55
N LEU A 257 -11.38 -21.99 -16.72
CA LEU A 257 -11.20 -23.43 -16.97
C LEU A 257 -10.15 -24.05 -16.03
N ILE A 258 -9.09 -23.32 -15.69
CA ILE A 258 -8.07 -23.77 -14.73
C ILE A 258 -8.69 -23.87 -13.32
N VAL A 259 -9.45 -22.86 -12.90
CA VAL A 259 -10.07 -22.81 -11.55
C VAL A 259 -11.13 -23.91 -11.41
N GLU A 260 -12.03 -24.04 -12.38
CA GLU A 260 -13.09 -25.05 -12.42
C GLU A 260 -12.54 -26.46 -12.59
N GLY A 261 -11.36 -26.59 -13.19
CA GLY A 261 -10.67 -27.88 -13.40
C GLY A 261 -11.22 -28.67 -14.57
N GLU A 262 -11.89 -28.03 -15.49
CA GLU A 262 -12.40 -28.63 -16.71
C GLU A 262 -11.29 -28.73 -17.75
N GLN A 263 -11.12 -29.92 -18.35
CA GLN A 263 -10.16 -30.21 -19.42
C GLN A 263 -8.67 -29.94 -19.10
N ILE A 264 -8.38 -29.41 -17.92
CA ILE A 264 -7.03 -29.08 -17.48
C ILE A 264 -6.65 -29.97 -16.30
N ARG A 265 -5.61 -30.80 -16.52
CA ARG A 265 -5.09 -31.69 -15.49
C ARG A 265 -4.32 -30.92 -14.46
N LYS A 266 -4.76 -30.96 -13.20
CA LYS A 266 -4.02 -30.44 -12.05
C LYS A 266 -3.56 -31.57 -11.13
N VAL A 267 -2.37 -31.42 -10.54
CA VAL A 267 -1.93 -32.40 -9.55
C VAL A 267 -2.77 -32.30 -8.27
N PRO A 268 -2.99 -33.43 -7.57
CA PRO A 268 -3.95 -33.47 -6.42
C PRO A 268 -3.64 -32.47 -5.30
N LYS A 269 -2.37 -32.14 -5.10
CA LYS A 269 -1.95 -31.15 -4.08
C LYS A 269 -1.99 -29.69 -4.59
N ALA A 270 -2.28 -29.43 -5.86
CA ALA A 270 -2.40 -28.06 -6.37
C ALA A 270 -3.71 -27.46 -5.87
N ARG A 271 -3.61 -26.42 -5.06
CA ARG A 271 -4.70 -25.63 -4.52
C ARG A 271 -4.60 -24.21 -5.04
N ILE A 272 -5.59 -23.82 -5.84
CA ILE A 272 -5.60 -22.55 -6.54
C ILE A 272 -6.18 -21.48 -5.63
N GLY A 273 -5.44 -20.38 -5.43
CA GLY A 273 -5.93 -19.12 -4.91
C GLY A 273 -6.15 -18.17 -6.09
N TYR A 274 -7.39 -17.83 -6.35
CA TYR A 274 -7.77 -16.96 -7.45
C TYR A 274 -8.19 -15.59 -6.93
N HIS A 275 -7.52 -14.55 -7.38
CA HIS A 275 -7.93 -13.17 -7.20
C HIS A 275 -8.66 -12.71 -8.45
N GLN A 276 -9.93 -12.43 -8.28
CA GLN A 276 -10.85 -12.04 -9.33
C GLN A 276 -11.05 -10.53 -9.32
N GLN A 277 -11.01 -9.90 -10.48
CA GLN A 277 -11.10 -8.44 -10.62
C GLN A 277 -12.45 -7.88 -10.10
N ASP A 278 -13.55 -8.62 -10.27
CA ASP A 278 -14.90 -8.18 -9.87
C ASP A 278 -15.21 -8.34 -8.37
N LEU A 279 -14.30 -8.96 -7.60
CA LEU A 279 -14.44 -9.20 -6.16
C LEU A 279 -15.75 -9.95 -5.77
N SER A 280 -16.37 -10.66 -6.70
CA SER A 280 -17.63 -11.40 -6.51
C SER A 280 -17.56 -12.48 -5.41
N THR A 281 -16.33 -12.89 -5.07
CA THR A 281 -16.07 -13.86 -3.99
C THR A 281 -16.25 -13.29 -2.58
N LEU A 282 -16.40 -11.97 -2.42
CA LEU A 282 -16.59 -11.32 -1.13
C LEU A 282 -18.06 -11.26 -0.72
N ASN A 283 -18.37 -11.70 0.50
CA ASN A 283 -19.71 -11.54 1.05
C ASN A 283 -19.87 -10.15 1.67
N MET A 284 -20.63 -9.29 1.01
CA MET A 284 -20.79 -7.88 1.39
C MET A 284 -21.49 -7.70 2.76
N GLY A 285 -22.32 -8.67 3.19
CA GLY A 285 -23.05 -8.60 4.46
C GLY A 285 -22.26 -9.06 5.68
N LYS A 286 -21.16 -9.77 5.47
CA LYS A 286 -20.30 -10.26 6.57
C LYS A 286 -19.19 -9.27 6.91
N SER A 287 -18.66 -9.37 8.12
CA SER A 287 -17.49 -8.58 8.53
C SER A 287 -16.23 -9.01 7.78
N VAL A 288 -15.21 -8.14 7.80
CA VAL A 288 -13.88 -8.41 7.24
C VAL A 288 -13.30 -9.70 7.82
N LEU A 289 -13.42 -9.87 9.14
CA LEU A 289 -12.90 -11.05 9.83
C LEU A 289 -13.63 -12.33 9.41
N GLU A 290 -14.96 -12.30 9.35
CA GLU A 290 -15.78 -13.45 8.93
C GLU A 290 -15.48 -13.85 7.49
N ASN A 291 -15.35 -12.88 6.57
CA ASN A 291 -14.94 -13.15 5.20
C ASN A 291 -13.57 -13.83 5.09
N ALA A 292 -12.59 -13.38 5.88
CA ALA A 292 -11.26 -13.98 5.88
C ALA A 292 -11.27 -15.38 6.50
N LEU A 293 -12.12 -15.64 7.51
CA LEU A 293 -12.24 -16.96 8.15
C LEU A 293 -12.92 -17.99 7.27
N GLU A 294 -13.81 -17.61 6.36
CA GLU A 294 -14.51 -18.55 5.46
C GLU A 294 -13.57 -19.43 4.63
N THR A 295 -12.45 -18.89 4.18
CA THR A 295 -11.47 -19.60 3.35
C THR A 295 -10.25 -20.07 4.13
N SER A 296 -10.18 -19.71 5.43
CA SER A 296 -8.99 -19.93 6.24
C SER A 296 -8.90 -21.38 6.72
N ILE A 297 -7.69 -21.94 6.60
CA ILE A 297 -7.28 -23.16 7.29
C ILE A 297 -6.50 -22.87 8.59
N GLN A 298 -6.38 -21.58 8.94
CA GLN A 298 -5.54 -21.09 10.02
C GLN A 298 -6.38 -20.65 11.22
N SER A 299 -5.74 -20.53 12.40
CA SER A 299 -6.42 -20.01 13.59
C SER A 299 -6.82 -18.55 13.42
N GLN A 300 -7.86 -18.13 14.12
CA GLN A 300 -8.35 -16.74 14.11
C GLN A 300 -7.24 -15.74 14.48
N THR A 301 -6.30 -16.11 15.33
CA THR A 301 -5.15 -15.26 15.70
C THR A 301 -4.24 -14.98 14.50
N VAL A 302 -3.97 -16.00 13.69
CA VAL A 302 -3.15 -15.85 12.47
C VAL A 302 -3.90 -15.00 11.45
N VAL A 303 -5.20 -15.23 11.27
CA VAL A 303 -6.04 -14.42 10.38
C VAL A 303 -6.00 -12.94 10.78
N ARG A 304 -6.16 -12.62 12.07
CA ARG A 304 -6.04 -11.24 12.57
C ARG A 304 -4.64 -10.65 12.31
N THR A 305 -3.59 -11.44 12.44
CA THR A 305 -2.22 -10.99 12.15
C THR A 305 -2.04 -10.69 10.65
N VAL A 306 -2.59 -11.52 9.76
CA VAL A 306 -2.55 -11.27 8.31
C VAL A 306 -3.33 -10.01 7.94
N LEU A 307 -4.55 -9.85 8.50
CA LEU A 307 -5.35 -8.65 8.29
C LEU A 307 -4.64 -7.37 8.77
N ALA A 308 -4.00 -7.43 9.96
CA ALA A 308 -3.21 -6.30 10.47
C ALA A 308 -2.02 -5.95 9.54
N ARG A 309 -1.33 -6.96 8.98
CA ARG A 309 -0.27 -6.74 7.97
C ARG A 309 -0.79 -6.16 6.66
N LEU A 310 -2.06 -6.36 6.35
CA LEU A 310 -2.77 -5.76 5.22
C LEU A 310 -3.48 -4.44 5.60
N LEU A 311 -3.06 -3.83 6.74
CA LEU A 311 -3.49 -2.51 7.20
C LEU A 311 -4.95 -2.42 7.66
N PHE A 312 -5.55 -3.52 8.08
CA PHE A 312 -6.82 -3.48 8.78
C PHE A 312 -6.61 -3.26 10.28
N THR A 313 -7.20 -2.22 10.82
CA THR A 313 -7.19 -1.96 12.26
C THR A 313 -8.13 -2.89 13.02
N ALA A 314 -8.03 -2.91 14.36
CA ALA A 314 -8.94 -3.70 15.20
C ALA A 314 -10.42 -3.29 15.02
N GLN A 315 -10.69 -2.05 14.62
CA GLN A 315 -12.04 -1.57 14.31
C GLN A 315 -12.48 -2.01 12.91
N ASP A 316 -11.59 -1.98 11.93
CA ASP A 316 -11.91 -2.31 10.54
C ASP A 316 -12.30 -3.77 10.37
N ILE A 317 -11.67 -4.68 11.11
CA ILE A 317 -11.98 -6.13 11.01
C ILE A 317 -13.41 -6.49 11.43
N GLN A 318 -14.11 -5.61 12.15
CA GLN A 318 -15.50 -5.80 12.56
C GLN A 318 -16.50 -5.14 11.58
N LYS A 319 -16.04 -4.28 10.68
CA LYS A 319 -16.90 -3.60 9.70
C LYS A 319 -17.44 -4.59 8.67
N PRO A 320 -18.67 -4.42 8.19
CA PRO A 320 -19.17 -5.18 7.05
C PRO A 320 -18.39 -4.80 5.79
N VAL A 321 -18.19 -5.77 4.90
CA VAL A 321 -17.43 -5.57 3.65
C VAL A 321 -18.06 -4.50 2.75
N SER A 322 -19.39 -4.33 2.84
CA SER A 322 -20.11 -3.27 2.12
C SER A 322 -19.63 -1.85 2.47
N ALA A 323 -19.12 -1.63 3.69
CA ALA A 323 -18.61 -0.34 4.14
C ALA A 323 -17.15 -0.07 3.75
N LEU A 324 -16.47 -1.03 3.13
CA LEU A 324 -15.08 -0.90 2.71
C LEU A 324 -14.96 -0.13 1.38
N SER A 325 -13.87 0.65 1.25
CA SER A 325 -13.43 1.20 -0.02
C SER A 325 -12.99 0.10 -1.00
N GLY A 326 -12.90 0.42 -2.30
CA GLY A 326 -12.43 -0.52 -3.33
C GLY A 326 -11.05 -1.10 -3.00
N GLY A 327 -10.09 -0.28 -2.60
CA GLY A 327 -8.75 -0.73 -2.21
C GLY A 327 -8.75 -1.63 -0.96
N GLU A 328 -9.63 -1.40 0.01
CA GLU A 328 -9.80 -2.29 1.17
C GLU A 328 -10.38 -3.63 0.79
N ARG A 329 -11.36 -3.68 -0.12
CA ARG A 329 -11.92 -4.92 -0.65
C ARG A 329 -10.86 -5.75 -1.39
N ILE A 330 -10.00 -5.11 -2.19
CA ILE A 330 -8.87 -5.76 -2.84
C ILE A 330 -7.91 -6.36 -1.78
N ARG A 331 -7.55 -5.61 -0.75
CA ARG A 331 -6.70 -6.12 0.34
C ARG A 331 -7.34 -7.30 1.07
N LEU A 332 -8.67 -7.27 1.28
CA LEU A 332 -9.40 -8.39 1.88
C LEU A 332 -9.40 -9.63 0.99
N SER A 333 -9.57 -9.48 -0.33
CA SER A 333 -9.47 -10.58 -1.28
C SER A 333 -8.09 -11.26 -1.20
N PHE A 334 -7.00 -10.48 -1.13
CA PHE A 334 -5.67 -11.02 -0.88
C PHE A 334 -5.54 -11.70 0.49
N ALA A 335 -6.12 -11.12 1.56
CA ALA A 335 -6.11 -11.74 2.87
C ALA A 335 -6.71 -13.15 2.84
N ARG A 336 -7.85 -13.33 2.17
CA ARG A 336 -8.50 -14.64 1.99
C ARG A 336 -7.59 -15.67 1.34
N ILE A 337 -6.83 -15.25 0.33
CA ILE A 337 -5.87 -16.14 -0.34
C ILE A 337 -4.71 -16.49 0.60
N PHE A 338 -4.16 -15.52 1.33
CA PHE A 338 -3.01 -15.74 2.22
C PHE A 338 -3.32 -16.62 3.43
N VAL A 339 -4.56 -16.61 3.91
CA VAL A 339 -4.99 -17.48 5.02
C VAL A 339 -5.50 -18.83 4.56
N SER A 340 -5.72 -19.03 3.26
CA SER A 340 -6.15 -20.27 2.66
C SER A 340 -5.00 -21.27 2.50
N SER A 341 -5.31 -22.44 2.00
CA SER A 341 -4.31 -23.46 1.65
C SER A 341 -3.72 -23.31 0.25
N ALA A 342 -3.95 -22.19 -0.42
CA ALA A 342 -3.52 -21.97 -1.79
C ALA A 342 -1.99 -22.05 -1.93
N ASN A 343 -1.53 -22.78 -2.95
CA ASN A 343 -0.12 -22.91 -3.30
C ASN A 343 0.15 -22.64 -4.79
N VAL A 344 -0.89 -22.36 -5.54
CA VAL A 344 -0.87 -21.80 -6.90
C VAL A 344 -1.70 -20.51 -6.88
N LEU A 345 -1.09 -19.40 -7.25
CA LEU A 345 -1.73 -18.09 -7.25
C LEU A 345 -2.05 -17.66 -8.68
N ILE A 346 -3.30 -17.30 -8.92
CA ILE A 346 -3.78 -16.72 -10.18
C ILE A 346 -4.28 -15.31 -9.88
N LEU A 347 -3.77 -14.34 -10.62
CA LEU A 347 -4.14 -12.93 -10.53
C LEU A 347 -4.70 -12.49 -11.89
N ASP A 348 -5.95 -12.04 -11.91
CA ASP A 348 -6.64 -11.54 -13.08
C ASP A 348 -6.78 -10.02 -13.04
#